data_3864a2562ca32ffcc2a8720ee353030a
#
_entry.id   3864a2562ca32ffcc2a8720ee353030a
#
_cell.length_a   1.000
_cell.length_b   1.000
_cell.length_c   1.000
_cell.angle_alpha   90.00
_cell.angle_beta   90.00
_cell.angle_gamma   90.00
#
_symmetry.space_group_name_H-M   'P 1'
#
loop_
_entity.id
_entity.type
_entity.pdbx_description
1 polymer ?
#
loop_
_entity_poly.entity_id
_entity_poly.type
_entity_poly.pdbx_seq_one_letter_code
_entity_poly.pdbx_strand_id
1 'polypeptide(L)'
;MTTAHALRELEAAGTEQNRKVYRRHGVGNAMFGVSYAVQRALAKKAGRDQALAEGLWASGNHDARILATLVADPDVVSAKMIDDWARDLDNYVLMDAFSAIVAETPHAASRALRWKDAAKEMVGAAGWNVIAALAMRSEAFDDATLDSFLDTIEADIHKRRNRVRYAMNGALIAIGMRNADLEKRAIAVARAIGPVDVDHGETGCATPDAASYIVKSRERSRKKAATRRAKPAKQVSRRR
;
A
#
# COMPACT_ATOMS: atom_id res chain seq x y z
N MET A 1 -2.97 6.08 -24.83
CA MET A 1 -1.47 6.34 -24.95
C MET A 1 -0.81 5.02 -25.32
N THR A 2 0.19 4.99 -26.23
CA THR A 2 0.91 3.73 -26.52
C THR A 2 2.01 3.48 -25.49
N THR A 3 2.35 2.21 -25.23
CA THR A 3 3.45 1.82 -24.33
C THR A 3 4.77 2.49 -24.72
N ALA A 4 5.13 2.48 -26.01
CA ALA A 4 6.35 3.11 -26.48
C ALA A 4 6.38 4.63 -26.25
N HIS A 5 5.23 5.31 -26.35
CA HIS A 5 5.13 6.74 -26.03
C HIS A 5 5.31 6.99 -24.54
N ALA A 6 4.62 6.20 -23.70
CA ALA A 6 4.74 6.32 -22.26
C ALA A 6 6.17 6.07 -21.74
N LEU A 7 6.87 5.07 -22.29
CA LEU A 7 8.27 4.81 -21.95
C LEU A 7 9.18 5.99 -22.31
N ARG A 8 9.01 6.61 -23.47
CA ARG A 8 9.78 7.82 -23.83
C ARG A 8 9.49 9.01 -22.91
N GLU A 9 8.23 9.22 -22.52
CA GLU A 9 7.86 10.28 -21.56
C GLU A 9 8.50 10.04 -20.20
N LEU A 10 8.52 8.79 -19.72
CA LEU A 10 9.18 8.42 -18.47
C LEU A 10 10.69 8.60 -18.54
N GLU A 11 11.34 8.17 -19.64
CA GLU A 11 12.77 8.31 -19.83
C GLU A 11 13.20 9.79 -19.86
N ALA A 12 12.47 10.62 -20.62
CA ALA A 12 12.71 12.07 -20.69
C ALA A 12 12.52 12.79 -19.33
N ALA A 13 11.64 12.27 -18.47
CA ALA A 13 11.37 12.84 -17.15
C ALA A 13 12.30 12.28 -16.04
N GLY A 14 13.14 11.31 -16.35
CA GLY A 14 14.08 10.70 -15.41
C GLY A 14 15.19 11.64 -14.98
N THR A 15 15.59 11.57 -13.70
CA THR A 15 16.68 12.39 -13.17
C THR A 15 17.68 11.56 -12.36
N GLU A 16 18.96 11.96 -12.38
CA GLU A 16 19.99 11.30 -11.58
C GLU A 16 19.70 11.44 -10.07
N GLN A 17 19.15 12.58 -9.66
CA GLN A 17 18.76 12.78 -8.26
C GLN A 17 17.74 11.74 -7.80
N ASN A 18 16.70 11.46 -8.59
CA ASN A 18 15.71 10.45 -8.25
C ASN A 18 16.30 9.03 -8.32
N ARG A 19 17.18 8.73 -9.29
CA ARG A 19 17.88 7.44 -9.33
C ARG A 19 18.70 7.20 -8.06
N LYS A 20 19.43 8.21 -7.56
CA LYS A 20 20.15 8.12 -6.28
C LYS A 20 19.21 7.86 -5.10
N VAL A 21 18.07 8.52 -5.05
CA VAL A 21 17.05 8.27 -4.02
C VAL A 21 16.53 6.83 -4.11
N TYR A 22 16.11 6.39 -5.28
CA TYR A 22 15.54 5.05 -5.47
C TYR A 22 16.53 3.93 -5.15
N ARG A 23 17.82 4.08 -5.48
CA ARG A 23 18.86 3.10 -5.07
C ARG A 23 18.93 2.93 -3.55
N ARG A 24 18.85 4.01 -2.77
CA ARG A 24 18.78 3.94 -1.30
C ARG A 24 17.53 3.20 -0.80
N HIS A 25 16.46 3.22 -1.60
CA HIS A 25 15.23 2.47 -1.33
C HIS A 25 15.24 1.04 -1.91
N GLY A 26 16.40 0.55 -2.34
CA GLY A 26 16.57 -0.83 -2.82
C GLY A 26 16.07 -1.08 -4.24
N VAL A 27 15.80 -0.03 -5.02
CA VAL A 27 15.45 -0.18 -6.43
C VAL A 27 16.70 -0.49 -7.25
N GLY A 28 16.60 -1.52 -8.11
CA GLY A 28 17.69 -1.95 -9.00
C GLY A 28 17.97 -0.93 -10.12
N ASN A 29 18.89 -1.31 -11.03
CA ASN A 29 19.36 -0.38 -12.08
C ASN A 29 18.35 -0.13 -13.22
N ALA A 30 17.39 -1.03 -13.43
CA ALA A 30 16.37 -0.89 -14.49
C ALA A 30 15.32 0.17 -14.12
N MET A 31 15.72 1.45 -14.08
CA MET A 31 14.88 2.59 -13.75
C MET A 31 15.28 3.85 -14.53
N PHE A 32 14.34 4.71 -14.80
CA PHE A 32 14.58 6.06 -15.34
C PHE A 32 14.81 7.10 -14.23
N GLY A 33 14.26 6.90 -13.05
CA GLY A 33 14.32 7.83 -11.93
C GLY A 33 13.29 8.95 -12.04
N VAL A 34 12.02 8.60 -12.22
CA VAL A 34 10.90 9.54 -12.38
C VAL A 34 10.24 9.81 -11.04
N SER A 35 9.96 11.08 -10.72
CA SER A 35 9.25 11.40 -9.48
C SER A 35 7.80 10.89 -9.50
N TYR A 36 7.27 10.55 -8.33
CA TYR A 36 5.88 10.08 -8.19
C TYR A 36 4.86 11.12 -8.67
N ALA A 37 5.17 12.41 -8.54
CA ALA A 37 4.32 13.50 -9.04
C ALA A 37 4.18 13.46 -10.56
N VAL A 38 5.28 13.25 -11.29
CA VAL A 38 5.27 13.12 -12.75
C VAL A 38 4.53 11.85 -13.17
N GLN A 39 4.78 10.73 -12.52
CA GLN A 39 4.07 9.47 -12.81
C GLN A 39 2.56 9.60 -12.62
N ARG A 40 2.09 10.27 -11.55
CA ARG A 40 0.67 10.56 -11.35
C ARG A 40 0.08 11.48 -12.42
N ALA A 41 0.84 12.46 -12.89
CA ALA A 41 0.40 13.33 -13.98
C ALA A 41 0.26 12.54 -15.30
N LEU A 42 1.21 11.66 -15.61
CA LEU A 42 1.13 10.76 -16.76
C LEU A 42 -0.05 9.79 -16.65
N ALA A 43 -0.26 9.19 -15.47
CA ALA A 43 -1.40 8.31 -15.22
C ALA A 43 -2.75 9.05 -15.41
N LYS A 44 -2.86 10.29 -14.92
CA LYS A 44 -4.05 11.11 -15.14
C LYS A 44 -4.30 11.41 -16.62
N LYS A 45 -3.24 11.64 -17.41
CA LYS A 45 -3.31 11.86 -18.86
C LYS A 45 -3.73 10.58 -19.60
N ALA A 46 -3.23 9.41 -19.17
CA ALA A 46 -3.53 8.13 -19.79
C ALA A 46 -4.93 7.61 -19.43
N GLY A 47 -5.41 7.87 -18.22
CA GLY A 47 -6.62 7.23 -17.68
C GLY A 47 -6.39 5.76 -17.33
N ARG A 48 -7.49 5.01 -17.06
CA ARG A 48 -7.45 3.55 -16.90
C ARG A 48 -7.28 2.92 -18.29
N ASP A 49 -6.21 2.14 -18.47
CA ASP A 49 -5.87 1.48 -19.73
C ASP A 49 -5.10 0.18 -19.43
N GLN A 50 -5.83 -0.93 -19.48
CA GLN A 50 -5.29 -2.24 -19.09
C GLN A 50 -4.20 -2.71 -20.07
N ALA A 51 -4.35 -2.48 -21.37
CA ALA A 51 -3.34 -2.89 -22.36
C ALA A 51 -2.05 -2.10 -22.20
N LEU A 52 -2.16 -0.80 -21.88
CA LEU A 52 -1.01 0.04 -21.53
C LEU A 52 -0.34 -0.48 -20.26
N ALA A 53 -1.09 -0.82 -19.21
CA ALA A 53 -0.55 -1.34 -17.97
C ALA A 53 0.26 -2.63 -18.18
N GLU A 54 -0.26 -3.57 -18.95
CA GLU A 54 0.43 -4.81 -19.30
C GLU A 54 1.74 -4.56 -20.08
N GLY A 55 1.69 -3.69 -21.07
CA GLY A 55 2.88 -3.33 -21.86
C GLY A 55 3.95 -2.62 -21.02
N LEU A 56 3.55 -1.73 -20.13
CA LEU A 56 4.46 -1.04 -19.20
C LEU A 56 5.10 -2.02 -18.21
N TRP A 57 4.31 -2.94 -17.63
CA TRP A 57 4.83 -3.95 -16.70
C TRP A 57 5.83 -4.87 -17.38
N ALA A 58 5.53 -5.33 -18.59
CA ALA A 58 6.40 -6.21 -19.38
C ALA A 58 7.75 -5.58 -19.73
N SER A 59 7.89 -4.26 -19.70
CA SER A 59 9.16 -3.57 -19.96
C SER A 59 10.25 -3.89 -18.92
N GLY A 60 9.90 -4.37 -17.73
CA GLY A 60 10.83 -4.62 -16.63
C GLY A 60 11.39 -3.36 -15.96
N ASN A 61 11.11 -2.16 -16.48
CA ASN A 61 11.59 -0.91 -15.90
C ASN A 61 10.76 -0.54 -14.66
N HIS A 62 11.42 -0.15 -13.57
CA HIS A 62 10.78 0.19 -12.30
C HIS A 62 9.72 1.29 -12.43
N ASP A 63 10.08 2.41 -13.07
CA ASP A 63 9.15 3.55 -13.21
C ASP A 63 7.96 3.20 -14.10
N ALA A 64 8.19 2.38 -15.13
CA ALA A 64 7.11 1.88 -15.98
C ALA A 64 6.18 0.92 -15.21
N ARG A 65 6.71 0.04 -14.36
CA ARG A 65 5.91 -0.82 -13.48
C ARG A 65 5.10 -0.02 -12.45
N ILE A 66 5.66 1.06 -11.89
CA ILE A 66 4.88 1.98 -11.03
C ILE A 66 3.75 2.63 -11.85
N LEU A 67 4.04 3.15 -13.06
CA LEU A 67 3.00 3.74 -13.91
C LEU A 67 1.93 2.68 -14.29
N ALA A 68 2.33 1.42 -14.54
CA ALA A 68 1.41 0.33 -14.79
C ALA A 68 0.38 0.15 -13.67
N THR A 69 0.82 0.19 -12.40
CA THR A 69 -0.10 0.11 -11.26
C THR A 69 -1.06 1.30 -11.15
N LEU A 70 -0.69 2.45 -11.68
CA LEU A 70 -1.52 3.66 -11.65
C LEU A 70 -2.55 3.73 -12.78
N VAL A 71 -2.30 3.05 -13.91
CA VAL A 71 -3.19 3.04 -15.08
C VAL A 71 -3.96 1.73 -15.24
N ALA A 72 -3.59 0.69 -14.53
CA ALA A 72 -4.33 -0.59 -14.54
C ALA A 72 -5.78 -0.38 -14.12
N ASP A 73 -6.68 -1.13 -14.74
CA ASP A 73 -8.10 -1.13 -14.42
C ASP A 73 -8.40 -2.26 -13.41
N PRO A 74 -8.73 -1.95 -12.15
CA PRO A 74 -8.96 -2.95 -11.12
C PRO A 74 -10.13 -3.88 -11.42
N ASP A 75 -11.09 -3.45 -12.25
CA ASP A 75 -12.29 -4.23 -12.56
C ASP A 75 -12.02 -5.34 -13.59
N VAL A 76 -10.97 -5.18 -14.43
CA VAL A 76 -10.63 -6.15 -15.48
C VAL A 76 -9.33 -6.91 -15.24
N VAL A 77 -8.53 -6.49 -14.27
CA VAL A 77 -7.29 -7.19 -13.87
C VAL A 77 -7.59 -8.61 -13.42
N SER A 78 -7.07 -9.60 -14.14
CA SER A 78 -7.28 -11.01 -13.79
C SER A 78 -6.46 -11.46 -12.60
N ALA A 79 -6.98 -12.46 -11.88
CA ALA A 79 -6.28 -13.12 -10.80
C ALA A 79 -4.91 -13.67 -11.23
N LYS A 80 -4.82 -14.23 -12.45
CA LYS A 80 -3.56 -14.75 -13.01
C LYS A 80 -2.54 -13.62 -13.20
N MET A 81 -2.97 -12.50 -13.76
CA MET A 81 -2.07 -11.36 -13.99
C MET A 81 -1.53 -10.80 -12.67
N ILE A 82 -2.38 -10.67 -11.65
CA ILE A 82 -1.96 -10.27 -10.30
C ILE A 82 -0.89 -11.23 -9.77
N ASP A 83 -1.09 -12.55 -9.88
CA ASP A 83 -0.13 -13.54 -9.43
C ASP A 83 1.18 -13.49 -10.27
N ASP A 84 1.11 -13.19 -11.57
CA ASP A 84 2.28 -13.00 -12.43
C ASP A 84 3.09 -11.76 -12.00
N TRP A 85 2.42 -10.64 -11.81
CA TRP A 85 3.06 -9.40 -11.36
C TRP A 85 3.67 -9.52 -9.95
N ALA A 86 3.02 -10.26 -9.04
CA ALA A 86 3.56 -10.54 -7.71
C ALA A 86 4.91 -11.27 -7.76
N ARG A 87 5.15 -12.11 -8.76
CA ARG A 87 6.43 -12.79 -8.92
C ARG A 87 7.57 -11.85 -9.31
N ASP A 88 7.27 -10.71 -9.91
CA ASP A 88 8.26 -9.72 -10.34
C ASP A 88 8.63 -8.70 -9.26
N LEU A 89 7.96 -8.72 -8.11
CA LEU A 89 8.25 -7.80 -7.02
C LEU A 89 9.66 -8.02 -6.46
N ASP A 90 10.52 -7.04 -6.57
CA ASP A 90 11.93 -7.06 -6.18
C ASP A 90 12.32 -6.00 -5.16
N ASN A 91 11.49 -4.98 -4.96
CA ASN A 91 11.70 -3.90 -4.00
C ASN A 91 10.36 -3.44 -3.38
N TYR A 92 10.46 -2.80 -2.22
CA TYR A 92 9.26 -2.41 -1.47
C TYR A 92 8.50 -1.22 -2.07
N VAL A 93 9.16 -0.35 -2.84
CA VAL A 93 8.49 0.80 -3.50
C VAL A 93 7.49 0.30 -4.54
N LEU A 94 7.92 -0.67 -5.36
CA LEU A 94 7.04 -1.34 -6.32
C LEU A 94 5.97 -2.19 -5.62
N MET A 95 6.34 -2.90 -4.56
CA MET A 95 5.43 -3.73 -3.77
C MET A 95 4.30 -2.89 -3.16
N ASP A 96 4.59 -1.70 -2.63
CA ASP A 96 3.58 -0.79 -2.07
C ASP A 96 2.60 -0.32 -3.15
N ALA A 97 3.11 0.12 -4.31
CA ALA A 97 2.28 0.54 -5.45
C ALA A 97 1.41 -0.61 -5.98
N PHE A 98 1.98 -1.80 -6.10
CA PHE A 98 1.27 -3.02 -6.50
C PHE A 98 0.18 -3.40 -5.49
N SER A 99 0.48 -3.37 -4.20
CA SER A 99 -0.51 -3.69 -3.16
C SER A 99 -1.71 -2.73 -3.20
N ALA A 100 -1.48 -1.47 -3.55
CA ALA A 100 -2.54 -0.47 -3.64
C ALA A 100 -3.55 -0.79 -4.75
N ILE A 101 -3.09 -1.18 -5.95
CA ILE A 101 -4.01 -1.57 -7.04
C ILE A 101 -4.69 -2.91 -6.74
N VAL A 102 -3.97 -3.90 -6.18
CA VAL A 102 -4.58 -5.19 -5.82
C VAL A 102 -5.72 -5.01 -4.82
N ALA A 103 -5.58 -4.11 -3.85
CA ALA A 103 -6.61 -3.82 -2.86
C ALA A 103 -7.90 -3.23 -3.45
N GLU A 104 -7.86 -2.72 -4.67
CA GLU A 104 -9.03 -2.22 -5.40
C GLU A 104 -9.73 -3.31 -6.24
N THR A 105 -9.10 -4.47 -6.45
CA THR A 105 -9.63 -5.55 -7.29
C THR A 105 -10.62 -6.47 -6.55
N PRO A 106 -11.51 -7.18 -7.26
CA PRO A 106 -12.36 -8.21 -6.66
C PRO A 106 -11.56 -9.40 -6.09
N HIS A 107 -10.27 -9.50 -6.42
CA HIS A 107 -9.38 -10.58 -5.99
C HIS A 107 -8.63 -10.25 -4.69
N ALA A 108 -8.78 -9.05 -4.14
CA ALA A 108 -7.99 -8.53 -3.03
C ALA A 108 -7.96 -9.47 -1.81
N ALA A 109 -9.11 -9.85 -1.28
CA ALA A 109 -9.18 -10.69 -0.07
C ALA A 109 -8.54 -12.07 -0.29
N SER A 110 -8.85 -12.74 -1.40
CA SER A 110 -8.30 -14.06 -1.71
C SER A 110 -6.79 -14.04 -1.89
N ARG A 111 -6.23 -12.96 -2.49
CA ARG A 111 -4.79 -12.80 -2.67
C ARG A 111 -4.10 -12.42 -1.38
N ALA A 112 -4.68 -11.56 -0.56
CA ALA A 112 -4.18 -11.21 0.76
C ALA A 112 -3.99 -12.46 1.63
N LEU A 113 -5.02 -13.32 1.72
CA LEU A 113 -4.97 -14.58 2.47
C LEU A 113 -3.91 -15.54 1.97
N ARG A 114 -3.78 -15.67 0.65
CA ARG A 114 -2.78 -16.55 0.03
C ARG A 114 -1.35 -16.06 0.21
N TRP A 115 -1.13 -14.74 0.13
CA TRP A 115 0.21 -14.16 0.09
C TRP A 115 0.79 -13.84 1.47
N LYS A 116 -0.03 -13.57 2.50
CA LYS A 116 0.45 -13.19 3.84
C LYS A 116 1.51 -14.14 4.43
N ASP A 117 1.48 -15.42 4.01
CA ASP A 117 2.42 -16.46 4.46
C ASP A 117 3.42 -16.88 3.35
N ALA A 118 3.50 -16.14 2.25
CA ALA A 118 4.39 -16.47 1.15
C ALA A 118 5.88 -16.43 1.56
N ALA A 119 6.65 -17.40 1.05
CA ALA A 119 8.08 -17.47 1.31
C ALA A 119 8.87 -16.31 0.66
N LYS A 120 8.41 -15.80 -0.50
CA LYS A 120 8.99 -14.61 -1.13
C LYS A 120 8.61 -13.37 -0.34
N GLU A 121 9.61 -12.66 0.20
CA GLU A 121 9.42 -11.56 1.15
C GLU A 121 8.47 -10.46 0.64
N MET A 122 8.68 -9.97 -0.60
CA MET A 122 7.85 -8.91 -1.16
C MET A 122 6.41 -9.36 -1.39
N VAL A 123 6.18 -10.64 -1.70
CA VAL A 123 4.83 -11.20 -1.84
C VAL A 123 4.14 -11.32 -0.48
N GLY A 124 4.87 -11.80 0.55
CA GLY A 124 4.36 -11.83 1.93
C GLY A 124 4.00 -10.45 2.46
N ALA A 125 4.87 -9.47 2.23
CA ALA A 125 4.61 -8.09 2.61
C ALA A 125 3.42 -7.49 1.85
N ALA A 126 3.28 -7.76 0.54
CA ALA A 126 2.13 -7.34 -0.26
C ALA A 126 0.81 -7.90 0.30
N GLY A 127 0.80 -9.16 0.74
CA GLY A 127 -0.38 -9.76 1.39
C GLY A 127 -0.83 -8.96 2.63
N TRP A 128 0.11 -8.62 3.51
CA TRP A 128 -0.18 -7.80 4.69
C TRP A 128 -0.57 -6.35 4.36
N ASN A 129 0.02 -5.75 3.33
CA ASN A 129 -0.39 -4.42 2.86
C ASN A 129 -1.81 -4.42 2.31
N VAL A 130 -2.22 -5.48 1.60
CA VAL A 130 -3.61 -5.62 1.12
C VAL A 130 -4.56 -5.83 2.30
N ILE A 131 -4.21 -6.65 3.31
CA ILE A 131 -4.99 -6.77 4.56
C ILE A 131 -5.18 -5.40 5.22
N ALA A 132 -4.12 -4.60 5.35
CA ALA A 132 -4.17 -3.25 5.91
C ALA A 132 -5.15 -2.34 5.14
N ALA A 133 -5.09 -2.37 3.81
CA ALA A 133 -5.96 -1.58 2.95
C ALA A 133 -7.44 -2.00 3.09
N LEU A 134 -7.72 -3.30 3.12
CA LEU A 134 -9.06 -3.85 3.27
C LEU A 134 -9.64 -3.57 4.67
N ALA A 135 -8.84 -3.68 5.73
CA ALA A 135 -9.25 -3.33 7.09
C ALA A 135 -9.76 -1.88 7.19
N MET A 136 -9.18 -0.97 6.42
CA MET A 136 -9.53 0.46 6.44
C MET A 136 -10.72 0.84 5.56
N ARG A 137 -11.04 0.05 4.51
CA ARG A 137 -11.88 0.55 3.41
C ARG A 137 -13.00 -0.37 2.97
N SER A 138 -13.03 -1.63 3.40
CA SER A 138 -13.99 -2.60 2.88
C SER A 138 -14.59 -3.49 3.97
N GLU A 139 -15.68 -4.18 3.62
CA GLU A 139 -16.30 -5.22 4.43
C GLU A 139 -15.82 -6.64 4.04
N ALA A 140 -14.72 -6.72 3.26
CA ALA A 140 -14.18 -8.00 2.78
C ALA A 140 -13.70 -8.93 3.91
N PHE A 141 -13.34 -8.35 5.05
CA PHE A 141 -13.04 -9.07 6.29
C PHE A 141 -13.95 -8.56 7.40
N ASP A 142 -14.61 -9.47 8.10
CA ASP A 142 -15.34 -9.17 9.32
C ASP A 142 -14.38 -8.95 10.51
N ASP A 143 -14.90 -8.46 11.62
CA ASP A 143 -14.10 -8.12 12.79
C ASP A 143 -13.43 -9.37 13.42
N ALA A 144 -14.07 -10.54 13.34
CA ALA A 144 -13.49 -11.80 13.84
C ALA A 144 -12.26 -12.22 13.00
N THR A 145 -12.35 -12.10 11.69
CA THR A 145 -11.21 -12.33 10.79
C THR A 145 -10.08 -11.34 11.06
N LEU A 146 -10.39 -10.05 11.25
CA LEU A 146 -9.40 -9.02 11.56
C LEU A 146 -8.73 -9.28 12.93
N ASP A 147 -9.47 -9.74 13.92
CA ASP A 147 -8.92 -10.14 15.23
C ASP A 147 -7.96 -11.33 15.09
N SER A 148 -8.30 -12.34 14.28
CA SER A 148 -7.40 -13.48 14.01
C SER A 148 -6.08 -13.06 13.34
N PHE A 149 -6.08 -11.98 12.55
CA PHE A 149 -4.83 -11.41 12.04
C PHE A 149 -4.00 -10.75 13.15
N LEU A 150 -4.64 -10.16 14.16
CA LEU A 150 -3.93 -9.65 15.33
C LEU A 150 -3.24 -10.77 16.11
N ASP A 151 -3.88 -11.93 16.27
CA ASP A 151 -3.27 -13.12 16.89
C ASP A 151 -2.04 -13.58 16.09
N THR A 152 -2.15 -13.63 14.76
CA THR A 152 -1.04 -13.96 13.86
C THR A 152 0.12 -12.98 14.00
N ILE A 153 -0.17 -11.67 14.09
CA ILE A 153 0.83 -10.62 14.27
C ILE A 153 1.53 -10.80 15.63
N GLU A 154 0.77 -11.00 16.71
CA GLU A 154 1.31 -11.21 18.06
C GLU A 154 2.27 -12.40 18.13
N ALA A 155 1.91 -13.52 17.50
CA ALA A 155 2.68 -14.75 17.52
C ALA A 155 3.95 -14.70 16.66
N ASP A 156 3.91 -13.99 15.53
CA ASP A 156 4.87 -14.21 14.44
C ASP A 156 5.68 -13.01 13.99
N ILE A 157 5.30 -11.76 14.30
CA ILE A 157 5.90 -10.57 13.69
C ILE A 157 7.43 -10.55 13.78
N HIS A 158 8.00 -10.90 14.93
CA HIS A 158 9.45 -10.89 15.15
C HIS A 158 10.19 -12.04 14.44
N LYS A 159 9.48 -13.08 14.01
CA LYS A 159 10.04 -14.23 13.28
C LYS A 159 10.04 -14.02 11.76
N ARG A 160 9.34 -13.00 11.28
CA ARG A 160 9.17 -12.75 9.85
C ARG A 160 10.35 -11.97 9.26
N ARG A 161 10.46 -11.99 7.93
CA ARG A 161 11.46 -11.21 7.18
C ARG A 161 11.21 -9.71 7.31
N ASN A 162 12.22 -8.91 7.06
CA ASN A 162 12.29 -7.48 7.31
C ASN A 162 11.06 -6.69 6.79
N ARG A 163 10.73 -6.82 5.51
CA ARG A 163 9.60 -6.09 4.91
C ARG A 163 8.24 -6.66 5.31
N VAL A 164 8.17 -7.96 5.62
CA VAL A 164 6.95 -8.56 6.16
C VAL A 164 6.66 -8.01 7.56
N ARG A 165 7.68 -7.87 8.43
CA ARG A 165 7.51 -7.23 9.75
C ARG A 165 6.96 -5.82 9.63
N TYR A 166 7.48 -5.01 8.71
CA TYR A 166 6.99 -3.66 8.46
C TYR A 166 5.53 -3.65 8.00
N ALA A 167 5.17 -4.51 7.05
CA ALA A 167 3.80 -4.63 6.55
C ALA A 167 2.83 -5.14 7.63
N MET A 168 3.23 -6.12 8.47
CA MET A 168 2.45 -6.58 9.62
C MET A 168 2.21 -5.47 10.64
N ASN A 169 3.23 -4.65 10.94
CA ASN A 169 3.07 -3.47 11.80
C ASN A 169 2.08 -2.46 11.21
N GLY A 170 2.14 -2.25 9.90
CA GLY A 170 1.15 -1.44 9.17
C GLY A 170 -0.27 -2.00 9.24
N ALA A 171 -0.42 -3.32 9.10
CA ALA A 171 -1.71 -4.00 9.22
C ALA A 171 -2.27 -3.92 10.65
N LEU A 172 -1.44 -4.10 11.68
CA LEU A 172 -1.80 -3.90 13.08
C LEU A 172 -2.40 -2.50 13.32
N ILE A 173 -1.72 -1.47 12.80
CA ILE A 173 -2.21 -0.09 12.89
C ILE A 173 -3.55 0.07 12.16
N ALA A 174 -3.66 -0.46 10.94
CA ALA A 174 -4.86 -0.33 10.12
C ALA A 174 -6.08 -1.02 10.76
N ILE A 175 -5.90 -2.22 11.30
CA ILE A 175 -6.93 -2.96 12.03
C ILE A 175 -7.38 -2.16 13.26
N GLY A 176 -6.44 -1.61 14.04
CA GLY A 176 -6.75 -0.77 15.21
C GLY A 176 -7.48 0.53 14.87
N MET A 177 -7.48 0.95 13.61
CA MET A 177 -8.24 2.12 13.15
C MET A 177 -9.69 1.80 12.77
N ARG A 178 -10.08 0.53 12.66
CA ARG A 178 -11.40 0.10 12.18
C ARG A 178 -12.55 0.54 13.09
N ASN A 179 -12.55 0.09 14.34
CA ASN A 179 -13.58 0.40 15.35
C ASN A 179 -12.99 0.43 16.77
N ALA A 180 -13.84 0.61 17.79
CA ALA A 180 -13.38 0.76 19.17
C ALA A 180 -12.88 -0.55 19.81
N ASP A 181 -13.43 -1.68 19.44
CA ASP A 181 -13.03 -2.96 20.02
C ASP A 181 -11.72 -3.46 19.41
N LEU A 182 -11.58 -3.38 18.10
CA LEU A 182 -10.31 -3.65 17.41
C LEU A 182 -9.22 -2.62 17.79
N GLU A 183 -9.56 -1.34 18.10
CA GLU A 183 -8.61 -0.38 18.66
C GLU A 183 -8.00 -0.89 19.97
N LYS A 184 -8.85 -1.33 20.93
CA LYS A 184 -8.38 -1.85 22.23
C LYS A 184 -7.51 -3.09 22.03
N ARG A 185 -7.96 -4.04 21.19
CA ARG A 185 -7.25 -5.30 20.94
C ARG A 185 -5.90 -5.04 20.25
N ALA A 186 -5.85 -4.21 19.20
CA ALA A 186 -4.63 -3.85 18.49
C ALA A 186 -3.61 -3.13 19.40
N ILE A 187 -4.06 -2.23 20.28
CA ILE A 187 -3.18 -1.58 21.26
C ILE A 187 -2.61 -2.61 22.25
N ALA A 188 -3.40 -3.59 22.70
CA ALA A 188 -2.92 -4.65 23.58
C ALA A 188 -1.84 -5.49 22.89
N VAL A 189 -2.07 -5.91 21.65
CA VAL A 189 -1.08 -6.64 20.83
C VAL A 189 0.17 -5.80 20.60
N ALA A 190 0.03 -4.53 20.22
CA ALA A 190 1.16 -3.64 20.01
C ALA A 190 2.06 -3.49 21.25
N ARG A 191 1.46 -3.46 22.44
CA ARG A 191 2.19 -3.44 23.71
C ARG A 191 2.85 -4.78 24.04
N ALA A 192 2.20 -5.89 23.73
CA ALA A 192 2.74 -7.24 23.97
C ALA A 192 3.96 -7.53 23.08
N ILE A 193 3.90 -7.16 21.79
CA ILE A 193 5.02 -7.34 20.86
C ILE A 193 6.18 -6.34 21.10
N GLY A 194 5.88 -5.15 21.63
CA GLY A 194 6.88 -4.10 21.80
C GLY A 194 7.39 -3.51 20.48
N PRO A 195 8.59 -2.90 20.47
CA PRO A 195 9.15 -2.30 19.26
C PRO A 195 9.41 -3.31 18.16
N VAL A 196 9.00 -2.97 16.94
CA VAL A 196 9.23 -3.79 15.74
C VAL A 196 10.49 -3.28 15.03
N ASP A 197 11.54 -4.07 15.11
CA ASP A 197 12.80 -3.75 14.44
C ASP A 197 12.72 -4.06 12.94
N VAL A 198 12.97 -3.02 12.13
CA VAL A 198 12.98 -3.08 10.66
C VAL A 198 14.18 -2.33 10.14
N ASP A 199 15.00 -3.01 9.35
CA ASP A 199 16.09 -2.37 8.62
C ASP A 199 15.51 -1.55 7.45
N HIS A 200 15.67 -0.25 7.51
CA HIS A 200 15.26 0.71 6.49
C HIS A 200 16.38 1.09 5.51
N GLY A 201 17.55 0.46 5.64
CA GLY A 201 18.75 0.78 4.83
C GLY A 201 19.21 2.23 5.05
N GLU A 202 19.78 2.81 4.00
CA GLU A 202 20.29 4.19 4.03
C GLU A 202 19.20 5.26 3.87
N THR A 203 18.02 5.03 4.43
CA THR A 203 16.89 5.97 4.36
C THR A 203 16.64 6.63 5.71
N GLY A 204 15.94 7.76 5.72
CA GLY A 204 15.45 8.39 6.95
C GLY A 204 14.13 7.80 7.46
N CYS A 205 13.70 6.64 6.96
CA CYS A 205 12.46 5.99 7.40
C CYS A 205 12.60 5.40 8.81
N ALA A 206 11.50 5.33 9.53
CA ALA A 206 11.42 4.68 10.83
C ALA A 206 10.13 3.84 10.92
N THR A 207 10.20 2.73 11.66
CA THR A 207 9.02 1.94 11.98
C THR A 207 8.23 2.66 13.06
N PRO A 208 6.95 2.98 12.84
CA PRO A 208 6.15 3.64 13.86
C PRO A 208 5.86 2.69 15.03
N ASP A 209 5.89 3.21 16.26
CA ASP A 209 5.31 2.53 17.41
C ASP A 209 3.80 2.42 17.21
N ALA A 210 3.31 1.20 17.04
CA ALA A 210 1.93 0.95 16.63
C ALA A 210 0.93 1.44 17.68
N ALA A 211 1.19 1.22 18.97
CA ALA A 211 0.29 1.64 20.04
C ALA A 211 0.10 3.16 20.07
N SER A 212 1.21 3.91 20.10
CA SER A 212 1.18 5.38 20.07
C SER A 212 0.57 5.92 18.78
N TYR A 213 0.84 5.27 17.65
CA TYR A 213 0.30 5.69 16.35
C TYR A 213 -1.23 5.54 16.30
N ILE A 214 -1.77 4.40 16.74
CA ILE A 214 -3.21 4.13 16.80
C ILE A 214 -3.88 5.19 17.69
N VAL A 215 -3.40 5.40 18.92
CA VAL A 215 -3.97 6.36 19.87
C VAL A 215 -4.04 7.75 19.25
N LYS A 216 -2.90 8.28 18.77
CA LYS A 216 -2.83 9.61 18.14
C LYS A 216 -3.74 9.75 16.92
N SER A 217 -3.83 8.72 16.09
CA SER A 217 -4.64 8.75 14.88
C SER A 217 -6.14 8.70 15.18
N ARG A 218 -6.55 7.90 16.16
CA ARG A 218 -7.95 7.83 16.64
C ARG A 218 -8.38 9.16 17.28
N GLU A 219 -7.53 9.78 18.10
CA GLU A 219 -7.81 11.10 18.66
C GLU A 219 -8.01 12.17 17.57
N ARG A 220 -7.13 12.19 16.56
CA ARG A 220 -7.26 13.11 15.41
C ARG A 220 -8.59 12.89 14.67
N SER A 221 -8.97 11.63 14.45
CA SER A 221 -10.23 11.27 13.79
C SER A 221 -11.44 11.71 14.59
N ARG A 222 -11.44 11.50 15.91
CA ARG A 222 -12.50 11.94 16.83
C ARG A 222 -12.64 13.48 16.83
N LYS A 223 -11.52 14.21 16.91
CA LYS A 223 -11.52 15.69 16.85
C LYS A 223 -12.06 16.19 15.51
N LYS A 224 -11.66 15.59 14.39
CA LYS A 224 -12.16 15.96 13.06
C LYS A 224 -13.67 15.69 12.91
N ALA A 225 -14.17 14.58 13.44
CA ALA A 225 -15.60 14.26 13.43
C ALA A 225 -16.41 15.26 14.27
N ALA A 226 -15.91 15.61 15.46
CA ALA A 226 -16.54 16.62 16.32
C ALA A 226 -16.62 17.99 15.63
N THR A 227 -15.52 18.46 15.00
CA THR A 227 -15.48 19.72 14.25
C THR A 227 -16.47 19.73 13.07
N ARG A 228 -16.62 18.60 12.36
CA ARG A 228 -17.60 18.48 11.25
C ARG A 228 -19.04 18.56 11.75
N ARG A 229 -19.35 17.97 12.91
CA ARG A 229 -20.70 18.05 13.54
C ARG A 229 -21.01 19.43 14.03
N ALA A 230 -20.01 20.20 14.50
CA ALA A 230 -20.16 21.55 15.02
C ALA A 230 -20.31 22.64 13.92
N LYS A 231 -20.02 22.34 12.65
CA LYS A 231 -20.24 23.29 11.55
C LYS A 231 -21.72 23.29 11.16
N PRO A 232 -22.44 24.44 11.30
CA PRO A 232 -23.83 24.53 10.87
C PRO A 232 -23.94 24.33 9.36
N ALA A 233 -24.97 23.61 8.90
CA ALA A 233 -25.28 23.49 7.50
C ALA A 233 -25.43 24.89 6.90
N LYS A 234 -24.63 25.21 5.86
CA LYS A 234 -24.81 26.45 5.10
C LYS A 234 -26.23 26.43 4.55
N GLN A 235 -27.07 27.35 5.08
CA GLN A 235 -28.41 27.63 4.52
C GLN A 235 -28.21 27.94 3.04
N VAL A 236 -28.73 27.08 2.18
CA VAL A 236 -28.88 27.36 0.75
C VAL A 236 -30.03 28.36 0.69
N SER A 237 -29.70 29.65 0.65
CA SER A 237 -30.67 30.70 0.34
C SER A 237 -31.22 30.44 -1.05
N ARG A 238 -32.44 29.93 -1.11
CA ARG A 238 -33.29 29.98 -2.32
C ARG A 238 -33.60 31.45 -2.59
N ARG A 239 -32.88 32.04 -3.53
CA ARG A 239 -33.35 33.27 -4.16
C ARG A 239 -34.49 32.90 -5.10
N ARG A 240 -35.66 33.39 -4.83
CA ARG A 240 -36.79 33.43 -5.73
C ARG A 240 -36.54 34.46 -6.84
#